data_bc8e46cfea83aac423306ac4216bc483
#
_entry.id   bc8e46cfea83aac423306ac4216bc483
#
_cell.length_a   1.000
_cell.length_b   1.000
_cell.length_c   1.000
_cell.angle_alpha   90.00
_cell.angle_beta   90.00
_cell.angle_gamma   90.00
#
_symmetry.space_group_name_H-M   'P 1'
#
loop_
_entity.id
_entity.type
_entity.pdbx_description
1 polymer ?
#
loop_
_entity_poly.entity_id
_entity_poly.type
_entity_poly.pdbx_seq_one_letter_code
_entity_poly.pdbx_strand_id
1 'polypeptide(L)'
;MIDNLRKTEKEFIMAKEIINDKTNPSKRLTPQYKIHPLKEKDIPEMQNLFRTTVLNINIQHYTKEEVEDWASCGDDPARWKELLSHNQYIGAFDENDCLVGFSSMNKEGYLHSMFVHKDWQGKGVATQLLFEIETLAQQFNVTDITSEVSLTARPFFEKKGYKVIKSQKAKANKLKLTNFVMHKSLKKE
;
A
#
# COMPACT_ATOMS: atom_id res chain seq x y z
N MET A 1 14.66 20.86 8.46
CA MET A 1 13.47 20.10 8.05
C MET A 1 13.35 19.97 6.52
N ILE A 2 13.67 21.00 5.74
CA ILE A 2 13.64 20.96 4.25
C ILE A 2 14.71 20.05 3.65
N ASP A 3 15.88 19.94 4.30
CA ASP A 3 16.98 19.09 3.78
C ASP A 3 16.75 17.59 3.90
N ASN A 4 15.99 17.14 4.90
CA ASN A 4 15.62 15.73 5.02
C ASN A 4 14.62 15.29 3.94
N LEU A 5 13.72 16.16 3.51
CA LEU A 5 12.74 15.87 2.45
C LEU A 5 13.40 15.76 1.08
N ARG A 6 14.38 16.64 0.79
CA ARG A 6 15.17 16.58 -0.45
C ARG A 6 16.09 15.36 -0.50
N LYS A 7 16.60 14.92 0.65
CA LYS A 7 17.42 13.72 0.76
C LYS A 7 16.60 12.45 0.45
N THR A 8 15.39 12.34 0.99
CA THR A 8 14.49 11.20 0.75
C THR A 8 14.05 11.11 -0.70
N GLU A 9 13.77 12.25 -1.33
CA GLU A 9 13.38 12.31 -2.75
C GLU A 9 14.57 11.94 -3.69
N LYS A 10 15.78 12.41 -3.38
CA LYS A 10 17.00 12.02 -4.10
C LYS A 10 17.33 10.54 -3.90
N GLU A 11 17.20 10.01 -2.71
CA GLU A 11 17.44 8.59 -2.41
C GLU A 11 16.43 7.69 -3.15
N PHE A 12 15.18 8.12 -3.27
CA PHE A 12 14.14 7.42 -4.04
C PHE A 12 14.43 7.42 -5.56
N ILE A 13 14.94 8.54 -6.10
CA ILE A 13 15.33 8.66 -7.51
C ILE A 13 16.61 7.86 -7.80
N MET A 14 17.65 7.97 -6.96
CA MET A 14 18.89 7.22 -7.12
C MET A 14 18.68 5.70 -7.02
N ALA A 15 17.77 5.24 -6.17
CA ALA A 15 17.43 3.82 -6.09
C ALA A 15 16.78 3.30 -7.37
N LYS A 16 16.00 4.11 -8.08
CA LYS A 16 15.47 3.76 -9.41
C LYS A 16 16.55 3.63 -10.48
N GLU A 17 17.61 4.41 -10.40
CA GLU A 17 18.73 4.36 -11.35
C GLU A 17 19.61 3.12 -11.14
N ILE A 18 19.79 2.66 -9.89
CA ILE A 18 20.60 1.48 -9.56
C ILE A 18 19.92 0.17 -10.01
N ILE A 19 18.58 0.11 -9.98
CA ILE A 19 17.79 -1.07 -10.39
C ILE A 19 17.76 -1.24 -11.92
N ASN A 20 18.27 -0.29 -12.67
CA ASN A 20 18.40 -0.35 -14.15
C ASN A 20 19.61 -1.21 -14.61
N ASP A 21 19.93 -2.26 -13.87
CA ASP A 21 20.97 -3.22 -14.26
C ASP A 21 20.56 -3.94 -15.55
N LYS A 22 21.42 -3.79 -16.56
CA LYS A 22 21.20 -4.18 -17.97
C LYS A 22 21.28 -5.69 -18.23
N THR A 23 21.30 -6.54 -17.22
CA THR A 23 21.70 -7.95 -17.36
C THR A 23 20.54 -8.96 -17.49
N ASN A 24 19.26 -8.56 -17.40
CA ASN A 24 18.17 -9.52 -17.64
C ASN A 24 16.99 -8.93 -18.44
N PRO A 25 16.93 -9.12 -19.77
CA PRO A 25 15.90 -8.56 -20.65
C PRO A 25 14.48 -9.11 -20.43
N SER A 26 14.32 -10.25 -19.77
CA SER A 26 13.05 -11.00 -19.75
C SER A 26 12.09 -10.66 -18.61
N LYS A 27 12.39 -9.65 -17.77
CA LYS A 27 11.52 -9.23 -16.64
C LYS A 27 11.40 -7.71 -16.46
N ARG A 28 11.58 -6.91 -17.50
CA ARG A 28 11.17 -5.50 -17.42
C ARG A 28 9.65 -5.43 -17.61
N LEU A 29 8.91 -5.48 -16.50
CA LEU A 29 7.61 -4.83 -16.45
C LEU A 29 7.89 -3.34 -16.69
N THR A 30 7.64 -2.84 -17.88
CA THR A 30 7.54 -1.38 -18.09
C THR A 30 6.55 -0.89 -17.03
N PRO A 31 6.92 0.10 -16.21
CA PRO A 31 5.99 0.59 -15.17
C PRO A 31 4.73 1.10 -15.88
N GLN A 32 3.63 0.39 -15.69
CA GLN A 32 2.34 0.75 -16.30
C GLN A 32 1.77 2.00 -15.64
N TYR A 33 2.23 2.30 -14.42
CA TYR A 33 1.78 3.42 -13.60
C TYR A 33 2.97 4.25 -13.13
N LYS A 34 2.78 5.56 -13.05
CA LYS A 34 3.75 6.46 -12.41
C LYS A 34 3.65 6.28 -10.90
N ILE A 35 4.76 6.00 -10.22
CA ILE A 35 4.78 5.85 -8.75
C ILE A 35 5.46 7.07 -8.14
N HIS A 36 4.76 7.75 -7.25
CA HIS A 36 5.26 8.92 -6.53
C HIS A 36 4.98 8.82 -5.02
N PRO A 37 5.85 9.42 -4.17
CA PRO A 37 5.55 9.63 -2.76
C PRO A 37 4.31 10.51 -2.59
N LEU A 38 3.41 10.11 -1.68
CA LEU A 38 2.24 10.90 -1.30
C LEU A 38 2.58 11.81 -0.11
N LYS A 39 1.96 12.98 -0.09
CA LYS A 39 2.17 14.04 0.91
C LYS A 39 0.81 14.52 1.46
N GLU A 40 0.82 15.41 2.44
CA GLU A 40 -0.41 15.94 3.05
C GLU A 40 -1.40 16.55 2.04
N LYS A 41 -0.90 17.17 0.97
CA LYS A 41 -1.75 17.72 -0.10
C LYS A 41 -2.60 16.68 -0.82
N ASP A 42 -2.17 15.41 -0.80
CA ASP A 42 -2.81 14.30 -1.50
C ASP A 42 -3.88 13.60 -0.62
N ILE A 43 -4.01 14.01 0.66
CA ILE A 43 -4.97 13.42 1.61
C ILE A 43 -6.40 13.37 1.06
N PRO A 44 -6.96 14.43 0.44
CA PRO A 44 -8.33 14.37 -0.07
C PRO A 44 -8.55 13.26 -1.10
N GLU A 45 -7.58 13.04 -2.01
CA GLU A 45 -7.65 11.98 -3.01
C GLU A 45 -7.50 10.59 -2.36
N MET A 46 -6.59 10.47 -1.39
CA MET A 46 -6.40 9.23 -0.62
C MET A 46 -7.66 8.85 0.15
N GLN A 47 -8.32 9.81 0.81
CA GLN A 47 -9.58 9.62 1.53
C GLN A 47 -10.69 9.13 0.58
N ASN A 48 -10.84 9.79 -0.56
CA ASN A 48 -11.85 9.42 -1.55
C ASN A 48 -11.60 8.01 -2.11
N LEU A 49 -10.35 7.69 -2.48
CA LEU A 49 -9.98 6.37 -2.99
C LEU A 49 -10.21 5.28 -1.92
N PHE A 50 -9.75 5.51 -0.69
CA PHE A 50 -9.97 4.59 0.43
C PHE A 50 -11.45 4.30 0.64
N ARG A 51 -12.26 5.35 0.84
CA ARG A 51 -13.71 5.25 1.08
C ARG A 51 -14.41 4.50 -0.06
N THR A 52 -14.13 4.91 -1.29
CA THR A 52 -14.74 4.32 -2.49
C THR A 52 -14.38 2.84 -2.62
N THR A 53 -13.12 2.48 -2.37
CA THR A 53 -12.66 1.08 -2.43
C THR A 53 -13.33 0.25 -1.34
N VAL A 54 -13.34 0.72 -0.10
CA VAL A 54 -13.96 -0.03 1.01
C VAL A 54 -15.43 -0.31 0.74
N LEU A 55 -16.19 0.71 0.33
CA LEU A 55 -17.64 0.59 0.12
C LEU A 55 -18.02 -0.25 -1.12
N ASN A 56 -17.19 -0.30 -2.18
CA ASN A 56 -17.55 -0.97 -3.41
C ASN A 56 -16.88 -2.34 -3.61
N ILE A 57 -15.69 -2.53 -3.04
CA ILE A 57 -14.89 -3.74 -3.24
C ILE A 57 -14.98 -4.66 -2.02
N ASN A 58 -14.83 -4.11 -0.82
CA ASN A 58 -14.80 -4.93 0.40
C ASN A 58 -16.19 -5.44 0.81
N ILE A 59 -17.26 -4.80 0.35
CA ILE A 59 -18.66 -5.25 0.53
C ILE A 59 -18.91 -6.70 0.04
N GLN A 60 -18.05 -7.23 -0.82
CA GLN A 60 -18.12 -8.61 -1.28
C GLN A 60 -17.83 -9.64 -0.17
N HIS A 61 -17.17 -9.23 0.92
CA HIS A 61 -16.71 -10.12 1.98
C HIS A 61 -17.06 -9.63 3.40
N TYR A 62 -17.63 -8.45 3.53
CA TYR A 62 -18.04 -7.83 4.78
C TYR A 62 -19.47 -7.35 4.71
N THR A 63 -20.15 -7.22 5.84
CA THR A 63 -21.52 -6.67 5.86
C THR A 63 -21.52 -5.18 5.51
N LYS A 64 -22.68 -4.66 5.18
CA LYS A 64 -22.85 -3.23 4.90
C LYS A 64 -22.40 -2.36 6.09
N GLU A 65 -22.79 -2.74 7.29
CA GLU A 65 -22.45 -2.05 8.52
C GLU A 65 -20.92 -2.07 8.76
N GLU A 66 -20.27 -3.20 8.49
CA GLU A 66 -18.82 -3.33 8.64
C GLU A 66 -18.07 -2.44 7.65
N VAL A 67 -18.46 -2.38 6.38
CA VAL A 67 -17.78 -1.51 5.39
C VAL A 67 -18.08 -0.04 5.63
N GLU A 68 -19.28 0.34 6.09
CA GLU A 68 -19.59 1.72 6.46
C GLU A 68 -18.77 2.18 7.67
N ASP A 69 -18.65 1.34 8.70
CA ASP A 69 -17.81 1.62 9.87
C ASP A 69 -16.34 1.73 9.49
N TRP A 70 -15.86 0.83 8.64
CA TRP A 70 -14.46 0.87 8.16
C TRP A 70 -14.20 2.11 7.30
N ALA A 71 -15.09 2.44 6.37
CA ALA A 71 -14.96 3.64 5.53
C ALA A 71 -14.88 4.92 6.35
N SER A 72 -15.64 5.00 7.47
CA SER A 72 -15.62 6.16 8.36
C SER A 72 -14.27 6.38 9.06
N CYS A 73 -13.39 5.37 9.13
CA CYS A 73 -12.02 5.55 9.63
C CYS A 73 -11.19 6.52 8.78
N GLY A 74 -11.58 6.72 7.52
CA GLY A 74 -10.89 7.63 6.61
C GLY A 74 -11.39 9.06 6.62
N ASP A 75 -12.44 9.38 7.38
CA ASP A 75 -13.10 10.70 7.32
C ASP A 75 -12.30 11.80 8.04
N ASP A 76 -11.42 11.45 9.00
CA ASP A 76 -10.62 12.40 9.76
C ASP A 76 -9.27 12.72 9.06
N PRO A 77 -9.06 13.95 8.55
CA PRO A 77 -7.79 14.36 7.97
C PRO A 77 -6.61 14.35 8.96
N ALA A 78 -6.86 14.56 10.25
CA ALA A 78 -5.79 14.56 11.26
C ALA A 78 -5.19 13.16 11.41
N ARG A 79 -6.01 12.11 11.34
CA ARG A 79 -5.55 10.73 11.30
C ARG A 79 -4.62 10.47 10.10
N TRP A 80 -4.96 10.98 8.92
CA TRP A 80 -4.12 10.80 7.73
C TRP A 80 -2.77 11.50 7.87
N LYS A 81 -2.73 12.69 8.49
CA LYS A 81 -1.47 13.39 8.78
C LYS A 81 -0.60 12.59 9.74
N GLU A 82 -1.19 12.02 10.78
CA GLU A 82 -0.50 11.14 11.71
C GLU A 82 0.05 9.91 10.98
N LEU A 83 -0.75 9.24 10.16
CA LEU A 83 -0.32 8.08 9.39
C LEU A 83 0.83 8.42 8.42
N LEU A 84 0.77 9.56 7.73
CA LEU A 84 1.83 10.05 6.85
C LEU A 84 3.12 10.38 7.61
N SER A 85 3.05 10.77 8.87
CA SER A 85 4.24 11.06 9.69
C SER A 85 5.00 9.79 10.12
N HIS A 86 4.32 8.65 10.23
CA HIS A 86 4.90 7.39 10.70
C HIS A 86 5.19 6.39 9.56
N ASN A 87 4.57 6.57 8.40
CA ASN A 87 4.69 5.65 7.28
C ASN A 87 5.11 6.38 6.00
N GLN A 88 5.88 5.71 5.17
CA GLN A 88 6.07 6.18 3.80
C GLN A 88 4.91 5.72 2.93
N TYR A 89 4.20 6.68 2.35
CA TYR A 89 3.11 6.47 1.43
C TYR A 89 3.56 6.67 0.00
N ILE A 90 3.18 5.76 -0.89
CA ILE A 90 3.37 5.85 -2.33
C ILE A 90 2.04 5.73 -3.04
N GLY A 91 1.84 6.51 -4.09
CA GLY A 91 0.68 6.47 -4.97
C GLY A 91 1.03 5.97 -6.35
N ALA A 92 0.13 5.18 -6.93
CA ALA A 92 0.15 4.82 -8.35
C ALA A 92 -0.79 5.76 -9.10
N PHE A 93 -0.28 6.38 -10.16
CA PHE A 93 -1.01 7.34 -10.98
C PHE A 93 -1.13 6.82 -12.41
N ASP A 94 -2.27 7.06 -13.04
CA ASP A 94 -2.50 6.74 -14.45
C ASP A 94 -1.83 7.76 -15.39
N GLU A 95 -2.09 7.64 -16.68
CA GLU A 95 -1.56 8.55 -17.72
C GLU A 95 -2.06 9.98 -17.58
N ASN A 96 -3.21 10.19 -16.95
CA ASN A 96 -3.84 11.49 -16.70
C ASN A 96 -3.46 12.08 -15.32
N ASP A 97 -2.46 11.50 -14.64
CA ASP A 97 -2.04 11.86 -13.29
C ASP A 97 -3.15 11.71 -12.22
N CYS A 98 -4.14 10.82 -12.44
CA CYS A 98 -5.15 10.46 -11.45
C CYS A 98 -4.62 9.37 -10.51
N LEU A 99 -4.85 9.52 -9.20
CA LEU A 99 -4.48 8.53 -8.20
C LEU A 99 -5.37 7.28 -8.33
N VAL A 100 -4.80 6.15 -8.75
CA VAL A 100 -5.53 4.88 -8.98
C VAL A 100 -5.25 3.81 -7.92
N GLY A 101 -4.30 4.06 -7.05
CA GLY A 101 -4.00 3.20 -5.91
C GLY A 101 -2.93 3.80 -5.01
N PHE A 102 -2.87 3.36 -3.76
CA PHE A 102 -1.78 3.73 -2.86
C PHE A 102 -1.41 2.59 -1.92
N SER A 103 -0.20 2.65 -1.40
CA SER A 103 0.29 1.74 -0.37
C SER A 103 1.21 2.48 0.60
N SER A 104 1.42 1.90 1.78
CA SER A 104 2.32 2.48 2.76
C SER A 104 2.99 1.43 3.62
N MET A 105 4.20 1.74 4.08
CA MET A 105 4.97 0.90 4.99
C MET A 105 5.77 1.79 5.96
N ASN A 106 5.95 1.33 7.20
CA ASN A 106 6.88 1.95 8.14
C ASN A 106 8.30 1.36 8.01
N LYS A 107 9.26 1.91 8.75
CA LYS A 107 10.65 1.48 8.71
C LYS A 107 10.91 0.10 9.34
N GLU A 108 9.97 -0.39 10.13
CA GLU A 108 10.01 -1.69 10.79
C GLU A 108 9.47 -2.83 9.91
N GLY A 109 8.97 -2.52 8.69
CA GLY A 109 8.44 -3.50 7.76
C GLY A 109 6.95 -3.81 7.96
N TYR A 110 6.22 -2.93 8.63
CA TYR A 110 4.77 -3.06 8.70
C TYR A 110 4.12 -2.36 7.50
N LEU A 111 3.58 -3.15 6.56
CA LEU A 111 2.77 -2.68 5.44
C LEU A 111 1.38 -2.31 5.98
N HIS A 112 1.18 -1.01 6.21
CA HIS A 112 0.00 -0.49 6.88
C HIS A 112 -1.22 -0.40 5.96
N SER A 113 -1.03 0.02 4.70
CA SER A 113 -2.12 0.28 3.76
C SER A 113 -1.80 -0.24 2.37
N MET A 114 -2.82 -0.80 1.69
CA MET A 114 -2.80 -1.06 0.25
C MET A 114 -4.23 -1.00 -0.28
N PHE A 115 -4.52 0.03 -1.07
CA PHE A 115 -5.83 0.26 -1.66
C PHE A 115 -5.70 0.56 -3.15
N VAL A 116 -6.60 -0.01 -3.95
CA VAL A 116 -6.69 0.20 -5.40
C VAL A 116 -8.09 0.67 -5.73
N HIS A 117 -8.21 1.73 -6.52
CA HIS A 117 -9.49 2.30 -6.93
C HIS A 117 -10.40 1.22 -7.54
N LYS A 118 -11.70 1.31 -7.29
CA LYS A 118 -12.69 0.29 -7.69
C LYS A 118 -12.65 -0.05 -9.18
N ASP A 119 -12.43 0.92 -10.04
CA ASP A 119 -12.41 0.77 -11.50
C ASP A 119 -11.02 0.33 -12.04
N TRP A 120 -10.03 0.20 -11.15
CA TRP A 120 -8.66 -0.20 -11.47
C TRP A 120 -8.28 -1.57 -10.89
N GLN A 121 -9.26 -2.31 -10.38
CA GLN A 121 -9.04 -3.69 -9.92
C GLN A 121 -8.62 -4.60 -11.09
N GLY A 122 -7.75 -5.57 -10.82
CA GLY A 122 -7.30 -6.55 -11.83
C GLY A 122 -6.34 -6.01 -12.90
N LYS A 123 -6.00 -4.71 -12.88
CA LYS A 123 -5.15 -4.04 -13.89
C LYS A 123 -3.67 -3.93 -13.47
N GLY A 124 -3.22 -4.69 -12.49
CA GLY A 124 -1.80 -4.73 -12.09
C GLY A 124 -1.36 -3.67 -11.06
N VAL A 125 -2.21 -2.69 -10.71
CA VAL A 125 -1.89 -1.60 -9.76
C VAL A 125 -1.33 -2.13 -8.44
N ALA A 126 -2.04 -3.07 -7.78
CA ALA A 126 -1.59 -3.67 -6.52
C ALA A 126 -0.25 -4.40 -6.67
N THR A 127 -0.01 -5.04 -7.82
CA THR A 127 1.26 -5.74 -8.08
C THR A 127 2.42 -4.77 -8.16
N GLN A 128 2.24 -3.63 -8.83
CA GLN A 128 3.28 -2.61 -8.94
C GLN A 128 3.51 -1.91 -7.61
N LEU A 129 2.45 -1.54 -6.88
CA LEU A 129 2.57 -0.96 -5.54
C LEU A 129 3.32 -1.90 -4.57
N LEU A 130 2.98 -3.19 -4.57
CA LEU A 130 3.65 -4.16 -3.70
C LEU A 130 5.13 -4.31 -4.06
N PHE A 131 5.48 -4.34 -5.34
CA PHE A 131 6.87 -4.36 -5.80
C PHE A 131 7.67 -3.16 -5.27
N GLU A 132 7.10 -1.96 -5.34
CA GLU A 132 7.75 -0.74 -4.83
C GLU A 132 7.88 -0.76 -3.30
N ILE A 133 6.89 -1.28 -2.57
CA ILE A 133 6.95 -1.46 -1.11
C ILE A 133 8.04 -2.49 -0.72
N GLU A 134 8.13 -3.62 -1.42
CA GLU A 134 9.17 -4.62 -1.17
C GLU A 134 10.58 -4.07 -1.51
N THR A 135 10.68 -3.22 -2.53
CA THR A 135 11.90 -2.49 -2.86
C THR A 135 12.27 -1.49 -1.74
N LEU A 136 11.31 -0.75 -1.24
CA LEU A 136 11.48 0.18 -0.12
C LEU A 136 11.93 -0.55 1.15
N ALA A 137 11.37 -1.74 1.43
CA ALA A 137 11.79 -2.58 2.55
C ALA A 137 13.27 -2.95 2.47
N GLN A 138 13.75 -3.31 1.27
CA GLN A 138 15.18 -3.61 1.06
C GLN A 138 16.06 -2.38 1.34
N GLN A 139 15.63 -1.18 0.96
CA GLN A 139 16.35 0.07 1.24
C GLN A 139 16.44 0.36 2.75
N PHE A 140 15.43 -0.02 3.51
CA PHE A 140 15.42 0.08 4.97
C PHE A 140 16.16 -1.07 5.67
N ASN A 141 16.75 -2.02 4.92
CA ASN A 141 17.32 -3.26 5.43
C ASN A 141 16.30 -4.12 6.20
N VAL A 142 15.03 -4.00 5.84
CA VAL A 142 13.95 -4.83 6.37
C VAL A 142 13.95 -6.16 5.62
N THR A 143 14.00 -7.24 6.37
CA THR A 143 14.02 -8.62 5.82
C THR A 143 12.67 -9.30 5.88
N ASP A 144 11.75 -8.76 6.66
CA ASP A 144 10.47 -9.40 6.95
C ASP A 144 9.34 -8.36 6.92
N ILE A 145 8.36 -8.55 6.05
CA ILE A 145 7.18 -7.68 5.95
C ILE A 145 5.99 -8.35 6.63
N THR A 146 5.30 -7.59 7.48
CA THR A 146 4.02 -7.98 8.08
C THR A 146 2.91 -7.04 7.63
N SER A 147 1.68 -7.52 7.58
CA SER A 147 0.51 -6.69 7.27
C SER A 147 -0.75 -7.28 7.88
N GLU A 148 -1.71 -6.43 8.20
CA GLU A 148 -3.08 -6.82 8.53
C GLU A 148 -3.95 -6.78 7.28
N VAL A 149 -4.26 -7.95 6.74
CA VAL A 149 -4.85 -8.12 5.42
C VAL A 149 -6.33 -8.48 5.53
N SER A 150 -7.18 -7.76 4.80
CA SER A 150 -8.63 -8.02 4.74
C SER A 150 -8.96 -9.37 4.11
N LEU A 151 -10.18 -9.86 4.36
CA LEU A 151 -10.74 -11.03 3.66
C LEU A 151 -10.61 -10.87 2.13
N THR A 152 -10.87 -9.67 1.63
CA THR A 152 -10.85 -9.35 0.19
C THR A 152 -9.44 -9.38 -0.40
N ALA A 153 -8.46 -8.86 0.32
CA ALA A 153 -7.08 -8.75 -0.17
C ALA A 153 -6.25 -10.04 0.03
N ARG A 154 -6.66 -10.92 0.94
CA ARG A 154 -5.92 -12.15 1.29
C ARG A 154 -5.49 -12.97 0.07
N PRO A 155 -6.36 -13.28 -0.92
CA PRO A 155 -5.94 -14.11 -2.07
C PRO A 155 -4.82 -13.46 -2.91
N PHE A 156 -4.79 -12.13 -2.99
CA PHE A 156 -3.72 -11.39 -3.66
C PHE A 156 -2.40 -11.54 -2.90
N PHE A 157 -2.40 -11.33 -1.58
CA PHE A 157 -1.20 -11.45 -0.76
C PHE A 157 -0.65 -12.88 -0.75
N GLU A 158 -1.51 -13.91 -0.68
CA GLU A 158 -1.10 -15.31 -0.78
C GLU A 158 -0.38 -15.59 -2.12
N LYS A 159 -0.93 -15.11 -3.26
CA LYS A 159 -0.28 -15.21 -4.58
C LYS A 159 1.07 -14.49 -4.65
N LYS A 160 1.31 -13.51 -3.78
CA LYS A 160 2.58 -12.76 -3.69
C LYS A 160 3.56 -13.35 -2.66
N GLY A 161 3.24 -14.53 -2.11
CA GLY A 161 4.10 -15.29 -1.21
C GLY A 161 3.98 -14.89 0.27
N TYR A 162 2.98 -14.09 0.63
CA TYR A 162 2.67 -13.83 2.03
C TYR A 162 1.94 -15.03 2.64
N LYS A 163 2.31 -15.41 3.86
CA LYS A 163 1.71 -16.51 4.61
C LYS A 163 0.85 -15.98 5.75
N VAL A 164 -0.32 -16.56 5.95
CA VAL A 164 -1.18 -16.25 7.10
C VAL A 164 -0.51 -16.75 8.37
N ILE A 165 -0.32 -15.85 9.34
CA ILE A 165 0.17 -16.16 10.69
C ILE A 165 -1.01 -16.46 11.62
N LYS A 166 -2.04 -15.61 11.58
CA LYS A 166 -3.27 -15.79 12.36
C LYS A 166 -4.44 -15.03 11.74
N SER A 167 -5.65 -15.50 12.02
CA SER A 167 -6.88 -14.72 11.88
C SER A 167 -7.15 -13.95 13.17
N GLN A 168 -7.71 -12.75 13.03
CA GLN A 168 -8.09 -11.93 14.19
C GLN A 168 -9.32 -11.06 13.90
N LYS A 169 -9.85 -10.44 14.96
CA LYS A 169 -10.86 -9.38 14.89
C LYS A 169 -10.20 -8.05 15.18
N ALA A 170 -9.88 -7.28 14.14
CA ALA A 170 -9.29 -5.95 14.27
C ALA A 170 -10.39 -4.89 14.41
N LYS A 171 -10.16 -3.90 15.28
CA LYS A 171 -11.07 -2.78 15.45
C LYS A 171 -10.93 -1.83 14.24
N ALA A 172 -12.06 -1.54 13.58
CA ALA A 172 -12.17 -0.43 12.64
C ALA A 172 -12.45 0.88 13.42
N ASN A 173 -13.58 1.52 13.24
CA ASN A 173 -13.97 2.67 14.10
C ASN A 173 -14.71 2.17 15.36
N LYS A 174 -15.86 1.58 15.21
CA LYS A 174 -16.72 1.06 16.28
C LYS A 174 -16.75 -0.47 16.30
N LEU A 175 -16.77 -1.09 15.14
CA LEU A 175 -16.89 -2.53 14.95
C LEU A 175 -15.53 -3.23 14.90
N LYS A 176 -15.57 -4.56 15.07
CA LYS A 176 -14.41 -5.43 14.90
C LYS A 176 -14.60 -6.30 13.67
N LEU A 177 -13.74 -6.12 12.67
CA LEU A 177 -13.76 -6.82 11.41
C LEU A 177 -12.74 -7.98 11.40
N THR A 178 -13.10 -9.09 10.75
CA THR A 178 -12.15 -10.19 10.55
C THR A 178 -11.06 -9.77 9.57
N ASN A 179 -9.80 -9.95 9.95
CA ASN A 179 -8.66 -9.83 9.06
C ASN A 179 -7.61 -10.91 9.38
N PHE A 180 -6.50 -10.90 8.65
CA PHE A 180 -5.41 -11.83 8.80
C PHE A 180 -4.10 -11.08 9.01
N VAL A 181 -3.36 -11.43 10.05
CA VAL A 181 -1.95 -11.07 10.12
C VAL A 181 -1.20 -11.96 9.14
N MET A 182 -0.56 -11.34 8.15
CA MET A 182 0.22 -12.04 7.14
C MET A 182 1.67 -11.58 7.17
N HIS A 183 2.56 -12.47 6.75
CA HIS A 183 4.01 -12.27 6.78
C HIS A 183 4.66 -12.76 5.49
N LYS A 184 5.72 -12.06 5.07
CA LYS A 184 6.63 -12.49 3.99
C LYS A 184 8.07 -12.19 4.39
N SER A 185 8.96 -13.20 4.28
CA SER A 185 10.41 -12.97 4.33
C SER A 185 10.92 -12.56 2.95
N LEU A 186 11.76 -11.51 2.91
CA LEU A 186 12.44 -11.02 1.72
C LEU A 186 13.86 -11.59 1.58
N LYS A 187 14.33 -12.38 2.56
CA LYS A 187 15.62 -13.06 2.45
C LYS A 187 15.60 -14.00 1.24
N LYS A 188 16.60 -13.88 0.38
CA LYS A 188 16.85 -14.90 -0.64
C LYS A 188 17.35 -16.16 0.09
N GLU A 189 16.66 -17.28 -0.11
CA GLU A 189 17.19 -18.60 0.22
C GLU A 189 18.43 -18.90 -0.62
#